data_2a9eb0e64cba0a131cb7679e77fe7584
#
_entry.id   2a9eb0e64cba0a131cb7679e77fe7584
#
_cell.length_a   1.000
_cell.length_b   1.000
_cell.length_c   1.000
_cell.angle_alpha   90.00
_cell.angle_beta   90.00
_cell.angle_gamma   90.00
#
_symmetry.space_group_name_H-M   'P 1'
#
loop_
_entity.id
_entity.type
_entity.pdbx_description
1 polymer ?
#
loop_
_entity_poly.entity_id
_entity_poly.type
_entity_poly.pdbx_seq_one_letter_code
_entity_poly.pdbx_strand_id
1 'polypeptide(L)'
;MLFRSARQVLTTEWIDGIPIADTAALAARGFDLKALADALIQNFLRHAIRDGFFHADMHQGNLFVDPTGNLVAVDFGIMGRLSEKDRLFLAEILFGFITRDYMRVSLVHFDAGYVPRDQNPANFAQALRAIGEPIMDRPANEISMARLLTQLFEVTGQFNMQTQPQLLLLQKTMVVVEGVARTLNPDLNMWLTAEPVVRSWIERKLGPVGRIEDAAGTIGRVALGLPAMLDDAQKAASLLAGMAQSGGLRLDAETTAELARAQAGHGLDRKSTRLNSSH
;
A
#
# COMPACT_ATOMS: atom_id res chain seq x y z
N MET A 1 -27.64 5.74 5.63
CA MET A 1 -27.14 6.53 6.79
C MET A 1 -27.33 8.01 6.52
N LEU A 2 -28.13 8.69 7.33
CA LEU A 2 -28.26 10.14 7.25
C LEU A 2 -27.26 10.75 8.24
N PHE A 3 -26.18 11.32 7.71
CA PHE A 3 -25.21 12.04 8.52
C PHE A 3 -25.66 13.49 8.66
N ARG A 4 -25.78 13.96 9.89
CA ARG A 4 -25.90 15.38 10.20
C ARG A 4 -24.63 15.80 10.89
N SER A 5 -23.84 16.64 10.25
CA SER A 5 -22.60 17.16 10.81
C SER A 5 -22.58 18.68 10.82
N ALA A 6 -22.01 19.27 11.86
CA ALA A 6 -21.63 20.67 11.94
C ALA A 6 -20.11 20.75 12.05
N ARG A 7 -19.55 21.98 12.05
CA ARG A 7 -18.09 22.19 12.05
C ARG A 7 -17.35 21.45 13.18
N GLN A 8 -18.00 21.21 14.31
CA GLN A 8 -17.39 20.61 15.50
C GLN A 8 -18.20 19.41 16.03
N VAL A 9 -19.26 18.98 15.35
CA VAL A 9 -20.13 17.90 15.79
C VAL A 9 -20.41 16.97 14.63
N LEU A 10 -20.14 15.68 14.82
CA LEU A 10 -20.51 14.60 13.92
C LEU A 10 -21.66 13.82 14.56
N THR A 11 -22.76 13.69 13.84
CA THR A 11 -23.90 12.86 14.26
C THR A 11 -23.97 11.64 13.37
N THR A 12 -23.95 10.46 13.98
CA THR A 12 -24.08 9.17 13.29
C THR A 12 -25.35 8.47 13.72
N GLU A 13 -25.74 7.43 13.01
CA GLU A 13 -26.80 6.52 13.39
C GLU A 13 -26.44 5.83 14.72
N TRP A 14 -27.44 5.68 15.60
CA TRP A 14 -27.27 4.89 16.82
C TRP A 14 -27.19 3.40 16.46
N ILE A 15 -26.20 2.70 17.00
CA ILE A 15 -26.04 1.27 16.78
C ILE A 15 -26.68 0.49 17.93
N ASP A 16 -27.66 -0.31 17.61
CA ASP A 16 -28.23 -1.30 18.53
C ASP A 16 -27.53 -2.64 18.28
N GLY A 17 -26.47 -2.92 19.04
CA GLY A 17 -25.63 -4.10 18.83
C GLY A 17 -24.98 -4.58 20.12
N ILE A 18 -24.61 -5.86 20.12
CA ILE A 18 -23.83 -6.50 21.21
C ILE A 18 -22.35 -6.18 20.98
N PRO A 19 -21.61 -5.65 21.99
CA PRO A 19 -20.17 -5.49 21.87
C PRO A 19 -19.50 -6.83 21.51
N ILE A 20 -18.54 -6.81 20.58
CA ILE A 20 -17.86 -8.03 20.12
C ILE A 20 -17.09 -8.76 21.25
N ALA A 21 -16.73 -8.01 22.29
CA ALA A 21 -16.09 -8.53 23.50
C ALA A 21 -17.02 -9.40 24.37
N ASP A 22 -18.33 -9.20 24.26
CA ASP A 22 -19.30 -9.98 25.05
C ASP A 22 -19.67 -11.28 24.33
N THR A 23 -18.72 -12.20 24.28
CA THR A 23 -18.88 -13.50 23.62
C THR A 23 -19.99 -14.33 24.23
N ALA A 24 -20.30 -14.14 25.53
CA ALA A 24 -21.36 -14.85 26.22
C ALA A 24 -22.76 -14.37 25.72
N ALA A 25 -22.96 -13.06 25.60
CA ALA A 25 -24.19 -12.50 25.04
C ALA A 25 -24.37 -12.86 23.57
N LEU A 26 -23.28 -12.85 22.77
CA LEU A 26 -23.30 -13.27 21.36
C LEU A 26 -23.74 -14.74 21.24
N ALA A 27 -23.14 -15.64 22.02
CA ALA A 27 -23.50 -17.06 22.03
C ALA A 27 -24.94 -17.29 22.51
N ALA A 28 -25.40 -16.57 23.53
CA ALA A 28 -26.77 -16.65 24.04
C ALA A 28 -27.83 -16.22 23.00
N ARG A 29 -27.45 -15.33 22.08
CA ARG A 29 -28.29 -14.93 20.92
C ARG A 29 -28.22 -15.90 19.75
N GLY A 30 -27.40 -16.96 19.87
CA GLY A 30 -27.24 -17.99 18.84
C GLY A 30 -26.31 -17.61 17.68
N PHE A 31 -25.48 -16.57 17.83
CA PHE A 31 -24.50 -16.23 16.80
C PHE A 31 -23.35 -17.23 16.77
N ASP A 32 -22.91 -17.59 15.56
CA ASP A 32 -21.73 -18.41 15.33
C ASP A 32 -20.47 -17.57 15.51
N LEU A 33 -19.79 -17.75 16.66
CA LEU A 33 -18.59 -17.01 16.99
C LEU A 33 -17.43 -17.27 16.02
N LYS A 34 -17.33 -18.50 15.47
CA LYS A 34 -16.32 -18.82 14.44
C LYS A 34 -16.56 -18.06 13.16
N ALA A 35 -17.81 -18.02 12.69
CA ALA A 35 -18.19 -17.27 11.52
C ALA A 35 -17.96 -15.76 11.70
N LEU A 36 -18.21 -15.23 12.90
CA LEU A 36 -17.92 -13.82 13.23
C LEU A 36 -16.41 -13.54 13.21
N ALA A 37 -15.58 -14.45 13.75
CA ALA A 37 -14.12 -14.32 13.72
C ALA A 37 -13.59 -14.30 12.28
N ASP A 38 -14.05 -15.23 11.44
CA ASP A 38 -13.69 -15.30 10.03
C ASP A 38 -14.15 -14.03 9.27
N ALA A 39 -15.38 -13.59 9.50
CA ALA A 39 -15.93 -12.37 8.90
C ALA A 39 -15.11 -11.13 9.28
N LEU A 40 -14.64 -11.03 10.52
CA LEU A 40 -13.84 -9.90 11.00
C LEU A 40 -12.51 -9.81 10.24
N ILE A 41 -11.75 -10.90 10.14
CA ILE A 41 -10.48 -10.95 9.39
C ILE A 41 -10.73 -10.65 7.91
N GLN A 42 -11.71 -11.31 7.31
CA GLN A 42 -12.00 -11.15 5.88
C GLN A 42 -12.47 -9.74 5.53
N ASN A 43 -13.29 -9.11 6.36
CA ASN A 43 -13.73 -7.74 6.13
C ASN A 43 -12.57 -6.75 6.23
N PHE A 44 -11.70 -6.89 7.23
CA PHE A 44 -10.49 -6.08 7.34
C PHE A 44 -9.63 -6.20 6.08
N LEU A 45 -9.35 -7.43 5.62
CA LEU A 45 -8.54 -7.66 4.42
C LEU A 45 -9.22 -7.13 3.14
N ARG A 46 -10.55 -7.25 3.02
CA ARG A 46 -11.28 -6.66 1.88
C ARG A 46 -11.12 -5.15 1.85
N HIS A 47 -11.28 -4.47 2.99
CA HIS A 47 -11.09 -3.02 3.08
C HIS A 47 -9.64 -2.63 2.77
N ALA A 48 -8.65 -3.35 3.26
CA ALA A 48 -7.24 -3.06 3.02
C ALA A 48 -6.84 -3.33 1.55
N ILE A 49 -7.14 -4.51 1.01
CA ILE A 49 -6.65 -4.96 -0.29
C ILE A 49 -7.57 -4.49 -1.43
N ARG A 50 -8.90 -4.67 -1.30
CA ARG A 50 -9.86 -4.31 -2.36
C ARG A 50 -10.08 -2.80 -2.43
N ASP A 51 -10.37 -2.19 -1.28
CA ASP A 51 -10.80 -0.80 -1.22
C ASP A 51 -9.62 0.16 -1.02
N GLY A 52 -8.51 -0.32 -0.43
CA GLY A 52 -7.35 0.49 -0.09
C GLY A 52 -7.62 1.52 1.00
N PHE A 53 -8.69 1.32 1.76
CA PHE A 53 -9.13 2.19 2.82
C PHE A 53 -9.69 1.36 3.96
N PHE A 54 -9.02 1.36 5.11
CA PHE A 54 -9.33 0.48 6.21
C PHE A 54 -9.38 1.22 7.55
N HIS A 55 -10.19 0.73 8.46
CA HIS A 55 -10.24 1.17 9.84
C HIS A 55 -8.94 0.74 10.55
N ALA A 56 -8.20 1.71 11.06
CA ALA A 56 -6.87 1.46 11.62
C ALA A 56 -6.84 1.36 13.15
N ASP A 57 -8.03 1.31 13.78
CA ASP A 57 -8.19 1.15 15.23
C ASP A 57 -9.33 0.18 15.58
N MET A 58 -9.24 -1.05 15.06
CA MET A 58 -10.25 -2.11 15.20
C MET A 58 -10.14 -2.86 16.52
N HIS A 59 -10.00 -2.15 17.64
CA HIS A 59 -10.05 -2.80 18.95
C HIS A 59 -11.49 -3.20 19.32
N GLN A 60 -11.63 -4.12 20.25
CA GLN A 60 -12.93 -4.69 20.63
C GLN A 60 -13.99 -3.67 21.09
N GLY A 61 -13.58 -2.50 21.58
CA GLY A 61 -14.49 -1.41 21.99
C GLY A 61 -15.13 -0.68 20.82
N ASN A 62 -14.58 -0.80 19.60
CA ASN A 62 -15.11 -0.17 18.39
C ASN A 62 -15.90 -1.14 17.50
N LEU A 63 -16.12 -2.38 17.97
CA LEU A 63 -16.76 -3.44 17.19
C LEU A 63 -18.00 -3.99 17.89
N PHE A 64 -19.07 -4.11 17.14
CA PHE A 64 -20.36 -4.62 17.59
C PHE A 64 -20.91 -5.64 16.60
N VAL A 65 -21.88 -6.44 17.06
CA VAL A 65 -22.68 -7.32 16.21
C VAL A 65 -24.13 -6.85 16.31
N ASP A 66 -24.73 -6.49 15.17
CA ASP A 66 -26.10 -6.04 15.12
C ASP A 66 -27.09 -7.21 15.34
N PRO A 67 -28.41 -6.93 15.55
CA PRO A 67 -29.41 -7.99 15.75
C PRO A 67 -29.52 -9.00 14.60
N THR A 68 -29.03 -8.67 13.41
CA THR A 68 -29.04 -9.53 12.21
C THR A 68 -27.76 -10.34 12.05
N GLY A 69 -26.76 -10.15 12.93
CA GLY A 69 -25.48 -10.85 12.89
C GLY A 69 -24.40 -10.18 12.05
N ASN A 70 -24.61 -8.95 11.62
CA ASN A 70 -23.59 -8.21 10.88
C ASN A 70 -22.59 -7.55 11.84
N LEU A 71 -21.31 -7.53 11.42
CA LEU A 71 -20.28 -6.75 12.10
C LEU A 71 -20.49 -5.25 11.82
N VAL A 72 -20.48 -4.46 12.89
CA VAL A 72 -20.58 -3.01 12.86
C VAL A 72 -19.36 -2.40 13.51
N ALA A 73 -18.72 -1.46 12.81
CA ALA A 73 -17.59 -0.70 13.34
C ALA A 73 -18.03 0.74 13.63
N VAL A 74 -17.47 1.30 14.69
CA VAL A 74 -17.65 2.70 15.11
C VAL A 74 -16.30 3.38 15.31
N ASP A 75 -16.31 4.70 15.53
CA ASP A 75 -15.11 5.51 15.79
C ASP A 75 -14.06 5.43 14.65
N PHE A 76 -14.40 6.00 13.52
CA PHE A 76 -13.52 6.10 12.35
C PHE A 76 -12.48 7.23 12.46
N GLY A 77 -12.04 7.57 13.67
CA GLY A 77 -11.05 8.63 13.93
C GLY A 77 -9.68 8.32 13.33
N ILE A 78 -9.31 7.05 13.24
CA ILE A 78 -8.04 6.60 12.64
C ILE A 78 -8.34 5.67 11.47
N MET A 79 -8.04 6.17 10.25
CA MET A 79 -8.22 5.42 9.01
C MET A 79 -6.90 5.30 8.26
N GLY A 80 -6.61 4.11 7.73
CA GLY A 80 -5.45 3.85 6.87
C GLY A 80 -5.81 3.89 5.39
N ARG A 81 -4.85 4.33 4.57
CA ARG A 81 -4.97 4.31 3.11
C ARG A 81 -3.77 3.59 2.50
N LEU A 82 -4.04 2.74 1.52
CA LEU A 82 -3.04 2.07 0.71
C LEU A 82 -3.20 2.51 -0.75
N SER A 83 -2.10 2.86 -1.38
CA SER A 83 -2.07 3.10 -2.82
C SER A 83 -2.39 1.82 -3.59
N GLU A 84 -2.75 1.92 -4.86
CA GLU A 84 -2.99 0.73 -5.69
C GLU A 84 -1.76 -0.17 -5.77
N LYS A 85 -0.57 0.43 -5.82
CA LYS A 85 0.71 -0.27 -5.81
C LYS A 85 0.96 -1.02 -4.49
N ASP A 86 0.70 -0.36 -3.34
CA ASP A 86 0.87 -0.99 -2.03
C ASP A 86 -0.11 -2.16 -1.83
N ARG A 87 -1.34 -2.03 -2.33
CA ARG A 87 -2.34 -3.10 -2.31
C ARG A 87 -1.90 -4.32 -3.12
N LEU A 88 -1.31 -4.08 -4.29
CA LEU A 88 -0.78 -5.15 -5.13
C LEU A 88 0.36 -5.89 -4.41
N PHE A 89 1.34 -5.15 -3.90
CA PHE A 89 2.45 -5.76 -3.15
C PHE A 89 1.97 -6.51 -1.91
N LEU A 90 1.06 -5.93 -1.13
CA LEU A 90 0.49 -6.59 0.03
C LEU A 90 -0.18 -7.92 -0.33
N ALA A 91 -1.02 -7.91 -1.37
CA ALA A 91 -1.73 -9.12 -1.79
C ALA A 91 -0.77 -10.18 -2.33
N GLU A 92 0.26 -9.79 -3.10
CA GLU A 92 1.28 -10.72 -3.60
C GLU A 92 2.13 -11.31 -2.47
N ILE A 93 2.48 -10.51 -1.46
CA ILE A 93 3.19 -10.99 -0.26
C ILE A 93 2.33 -12.01 0.48
N LEU A 94 1.07 -11.67 0.77
CA LEU A 94 0.16 -12.58 1.48
C LEU A 94 -0.08 -13.87 0.67
N PHE A 95 -0.29 -13.75 -0.63
CA PHE A 95 -0.47 -14.91 -1.51
C PHE A 95 0.78 -15.78 -1.56
N GLY A 96 1.96 -15.19 -1.64
CA GLY A 96 3.23 -15.91 -1.60
C GLY A 96 3.43 -16.67 -0.29
N PHE A 97 3.06 -16.09 0.85
CA PHE A 97 3.05 -16.80 2.14
C PHE A 97 2.04 -17.95 2.12
N ILE A 98 0.80 -17.73 1.71
CA ILE A 98 -0.25 -18.76 1.63
C ILE A 98 0.18 -19.94 0.76
N THR A 99 0.83 -19.66 -0.37
CA THR A 99 1.32 -20.67 -1.31
C THR A 99 2.72 -21.19 -0.98
N ARG A 100 3.35 -20.69 0.10
CA ARG A 100 4.73 -21.02 0.52
C ARG A 100 5.80 -20.72 -0.53
N ASP A 101 5.52 -19.78 -1.44
CA ASP A 101 6.47 -19.27 -2.43
C ASP A 101 7.27 -18.10 -1.85
N TYR A 102 8.19 -18.43 -0.96
CA TYR A 102 9.01 -17.43 -0.25
C TYR A 102 9.98 -16.68 -1.18
N MET A 103 10.33 -17.29 -2.32
CA MET A 103 11.13 -16.58 -3.32
C MET A 103 10.33 -15.45 -3.97
N ARG A 104 9.07 -15.71 -4.32
CA ARG A 104 8.15 -14.67 -4.81
C ARG A 104 7.96 -13.56 -3.77
N VAL A 105 7.71 -13.94 -2.50
CA VAL A 105 7.58 -12.95 -1.41
C VAL A 105 8.82 -12.07 -1.33
N SER A 106 10.02 -12.69 -1.40
CA SER A 106 11.28 -11.95 -1.42
C SER A 106 11.34 -10.96 -2.58
N LEU A 107 11.16 -11.41 -3.81
CA LEU A 107 11.23 -10.56 -5.01
C LEU A 107 10.26 -9.39 -4.95
N VAL A 108 9.03 -9.61 -4.47
CA VAL A 108 8.02 -8.54 -4.29
C VAL A 108 8.51 -7.48 -3.30
N HIS A 109 9.21 -7.86 -2.22
CA HIS A 109 9.78 -6.89 -1.29
C HIS A 109 10.88 -6.04 -1.92
N PHE A 110 11.70 -6.63 -2.81
CA PHE A 110 12.71 -5.87 -3.57
C PHE A 110 12.06 -4.93 -4.58
N ASP A 111 11.05 -5.39 -5.32
CA ASP A 111 10.31 -4.58 -6.30
C ASP A 111 9.54 -3.43 -5.64
N ALA A 112 9.05 -3.66 -4.43
CA ALA A 112 8.40 -2.63 -3.61
C ALA A 112 9.41 -1.60 -3.06
N GLY A 113 10.71 -1.91 -3.07
CA GLY A 113 11.75 -1.08 -2.47
C GLY A 113 11.80 -1.17 -0.93
N TYR A 114 11.22 -2.20 -0.34
CA TYR A 114 11.24 -2.42 1.11
C TYR A 114 12.58 -3.00 1.58
N VAL A 115 13.27 -3.75 0.71
CA VAL A 115 14.61 -4.29 0.93
C VAL A 115 15.58 -3.61 -0.04
N PRO A 116 16.75 -3.12 0.43
CA PRO A 116 17.78 -2.53 -0.41
C PRO A 116 18.29 -3.52 -1.47
N ARG A 117 18.63 -2.99 -2.66
CA ARG A 117 19.04 -3.82 -3.81
C ARG A 117 20.40 -4.51 -3.67
N ASP A 118 21.21 -4.11 -2.70
CA ASP A 118 22.48 -4.74 -2.36
C ASP A 118 22.33 -6.03 -1.54
N GLN A 119 21.13 -6.31 -1.05
CA GLN A 119 20.80 -7.54 -0.34
C GLN A 119 20.57 -8.70 -1.30
N ASN A 120 20.79 -9.94 -0.81
CA ASN A 120 20.58 -11.14 -1.61
C ASN A 120 19.12 -11.66 -1.48
N PRO A 121 18.34 -11.73 -2.59
CA PRO A 121 16.96 -12.20 -2.54
C PRO A 121 16.79 -13.64 -2.03
N ALA A 122 17.75 -14.53 -2.33
CA ALA A 122 17.69 -15.93 -1.88
C ALA A 122 17.87 -16.03 -0.35
N ASN A 123 18.79 -15.24 0.21
CA ASN A 123 19.00 -15.18 1.66
C ASN A 123 17.77 -14.62 2.37
N PHE A 124 17.15 -13.58 1.79
CA PHE A 124 15.92 -13.00 2.33
C PHE A 124 14.74 -13.98 2.25
N ALA A 125 14.60 -14.73 1.14
CA ALA A 125 13.61 -15.79 1.02
C ALA A 125 13.78 -16.88 2.08
N GLN A 126 15.02 -17.28 2.42
CA GLN A 126 15.30 -18.25 3.48
C GLN A 126 14.89 -17.69 4.87
N ALA A 127 15.17 -16.43 5.15
CA ALA A 127 14.75 -15.78 6.39
C ALA A 127 13.22 -15.73 6.52
N LEU A 128 12.53 -15.37 5.43
CA LEU A 128 11.06 -15.39 5.39
C LEU A 128 10.49 -16.79 5.60
N ARG A 129 11.11 -17.80 4.99
CA ARG A 129 10.73 -19.21 5.19
C ARG A 129 10.89 -19.65 6.64
N ALA A 130 11.98 -19.28 7.29
CA ALA A 130 12.24 -19.63 8.68
C ALA A 130 11.17 -19.07 9.64
N ILE A 131 10.55 -17.92 9.28
CA ILE A 131 9.43 -17.34 10.03
C ILE A 131 8.10 -17.99 9.62
N GLY A 132 7.86 -18.13 8.31
CA GLY A 132 6.58 -18.54 7.76
C GLY A 132 6.22 -20.00 8.05
N GLU A 133 7.13 -20.94 7.79
CA GLU A 133 6.85 -22.38 7.93
C GLU A 133 6.35 -22.79 9.34
N PRO A 134 6.93 -22.29 10.46
CA PRO A 134 6.47 -22.69 11.79
C PRO A 134 5.05 -22.24 12.13
N ILE A 135 4.49 -21.26 11.43
CA ILE A 135 3.21 -20.65 11.77
C ILE A 135 2.07 -21.04 10.81
N MET A 136 2.40 -21.51 9.59
CA MET A 136 1.39 -21.74 8.53
C MET A 136 0.40 -22.86 8.89
N ASP A 137 0.86 -23.92 9.55
CA ASP A 137 0.06 -25.11 9.84
C ASP A 137 -0.41 -25.19 11.30
N ARG A 138 -0.18 -24.13 12.10
CA ARG A 138 -0.55 -24.11 13.50
C ARG A 138 -1.73 -23.20 13.78
N PRO A 139 -2.64 -23.58 14.66
CA PRO A 139 -3.65 -22.68 15.18
C PRO A 139 -3.00 -21.55 15.99
N ALA A 140 -3.65 -20.38 16.00
CA ALA A 140 -3.08 -19.17 16.57
C ALA A 140 -2.72 -19.30 18.07
N ASN A 141 -3.46 -20.12 18.84
CA ASN A 141 -3.20 -20.38 20.26
C ASN A 141 -1.86 -21.10 20.53
N GLU A 142 -1.30 -21.78 19.53
CA GLU A 142 0.02 -22.44 19.60
C GLU A 142 1.17 -21.54 19.14
N ILE A 143 0.87 -20.35 18.61
CA ILE A 143 1.86 -19.42 18.08
C ILE A 143 2.19 -18.37 19.14
N SER A 144 3.46 -18.29 19.52
CA SER A 144 3.95 -17.21 20.37
C SER A 144 4.12 -15.92 19.54
N MET A 145 3.16 -14.99 19.66
CA MET A 145 3.22 -13.69 19.00
C MET A 145 4.48 -12.88 19.38
N ALA A 146 4.92 -12.99 20.64
CA ALA A 146 6.15 -12.33 21.08
C ALA A 146 7.36 -12.86 20.31
N ARG A 147 7.47 -14.17 20.13
CA ARG A 147 8.55 -14.80 19.36
C ARG A 147 8.49 -14.41 17.88
N LEU A 148 7.30 -14.40 17.31
CA LEU A 148 7.08 -14.00 15.90
C LEU A 148 7.50 -12.56 15.64
N LEU A 149 7.10 -11.64 16.53
CA LEU A 149 7.50 -10.24 16.46
C LEU A 149 9.01 -10.07 16.59
N THR A 150 9.65 -10.79 17.53
CA THR A 150 11.12 -10.76 17.68
C THR A 150 11.80 -11.19 16.37
N GLN A 151 11.39 -12.32 15.78
CA GLN A 151 11.94 -12.80 14.52
C GLN A 151 11.71 -11.81 13.35
N LEU A 152 10.55 -11.18 13.30
CA LEU A 152 10.26 -10.16 12.29
C LEU A 152 11.17 -8.94 12.43
N PHE A 153 11.41 -8.47 13.66
CA PHE A 153 12.34 -7.36 13.92
C PHE A 153 13.78 -7.74 13.58
N GLU A 154 14.20 -8.96 13.89
CA GLU A 154 15.54 -9.47 13.54
C GLU A 154 15.74 -9.46 12.02
N VAL A 155 14.78 -9.97 11.25
CA VAL A 155 14.84 -9.96 9.76
C VAL A 155 14.80 -8.54 9.22
N THR A 156 13.96 -7.66 9.76
CA THR A 156 13.90 -6.25 9.35
C THR A 156 15.25 -5.56 9.55
N GLY A 157 15.91 -5.80 10.70
CA GLY A 157 17.24 -5.26 10.98
C GLY A 157 18.34 -5.89 10.12
N GLN A 158 18.34 -7.23 9.96
CA GLN A 158 19.33 -7.97 9.19
C GLN A 158 19.36 -7.54 7.71
N PHE A 159 18.22 -7.23 7.13
CA PHE A 159 18.10 -6.84 5.72
C PHE A 159 17.96 -5.34 5.50
N ASN A 160 18.18 -4.51 6.53
CA ASN A 160 18.07 -3.05 6.45
C ASN A 160 16.76 -2.58 5.80
N MET A 161 15.64 -3.23 6.15
CA MET A 161 14.35 -2.96 5.51
C MET A 161 13.87 -1.53 5.80
N GLN A 162 13.38 -0.86 4.77
CA GLN A 162 12.75 0.44 4.91
C GLN A 162 11.29 0.27 5.33
N THR A 163 10.94 0.85 6.48
CA THR A 163 9.57 0.80 6.99
C THR A 163 8.72 1.89 6.35
N GLN A 164 7.57 1.49 5.80
CA GLN A 164 6.56 2.40 5.30
C GLN A 164 5.51 2.66 6.39
N PRO A 165 5.23 3.91 6.78
CA PRO A 165 4.29 4.22 7.88
C PRO A 165 2.91 3.59 7.69
N GLN A 166 2.41 3.54 6.44
CA GLN A 166 1.11 2.96 6.12
C GLN A 166 1.07 1.44 6.37
N LEU A 167 2.19 0.75 6.09
CA LEU A 167 2.31 -0.69 6.31
C LEU A 167 2.49 -1.02 7.79
N LEU A 168 3.18 -0.16 8.56
CA LEU A 168 3.25 -0.30 10.01
C LEU A 168 1.87 -0.14 10.66
N LEU A 169 1.07 0.82 10.19
CA LEU A 169 -0.29 1.00 10.65
C LEU A 169 -1.16 -0.21 10.33
N LEU A 170 -1.05 -0.74 9.09
CA LEU A 170 -1.74 -1.96 8.67
C LEU A 170 -1.34 -3.17 9.54
N GLN A 171 -0.03 -3.36 9.76
CA GLN A 171 0.49 -4.44 10.60
C GLN A 171 -0.05 -4.36 12.04
N LYS A 172 0.03 -3.15 12.65
CA LYS A 172 -0.52 -2.93 13.99
C LYS A 172 -2.00 -3.29 14.04
N THR A 173 -2.78 -2.83 13.06
CA THR A 173 -4.21 -3.12 13.01
C THR A 173 -4.48 -4.60 12.81
N MET A 174 -3.71 -5.28 11.96
CA MET A 174 -3.86 -6.71 11.72
C MET A 174 -3.65 -7.53 13.00
N VAL A 175 -2.65 -7.18 13.82
CA VAL A 175 -2.41 -7.82 15.13
C VAL A 175 -3.60 -7.60 16.09
N VAL A 176 -4.16 -6.39 16.11
CA VAL A 176 -5.34 -6.07 16.94
C VAL A 176 -6.56 -6.87 16.46
N VAL A 177 -6.83 -6.88 15.16
CA VAL A 177 -7.96 -7.62 14.55
C VAL A 177 -7.83 -9.13 14.80
N GLU A 178 -6.64 -9.69 14.64
CA GLU A 178 -6.36 -11.09 14.98
C GLU A 178 -6.63 -11.36 16.47
N GLY A 179 -6.14 -10.48 17.34
CA GLY A 179 -6.39 -10.58 18.77
C GLY A 179 -7.89 -10.62 19.12
N VAL A 180 -8.69 -9.75 18.51
CA VAL A 180 -10.15 -9.74 18.68
C VAL A 180 -10.78 -11.01 18.09
N ALA A 181 -10.40 -11.42 16.89
CA ALA A 181 -10.92 -12.64 16.27
C ALA A 181 -10.62 -13.89 17.10
N ARG A 182 -9.47 -13.94 17.76
CA ARG A 182 -9.09 -15.04 18.68
C ARG A 182 -9.92 -15.10 19.96
N THR A 183 -10.47 -13.99 20.43
CA THR A 183 -11.42 -14.04 21.56
C THR A 183 -12.73 -14.71 21.17
N LEU A 184 -13.11 -14.66 19.89
CA LEU A 184 -14.28 -15.34 19.33
C LEU A 184 -13.98 -16.80 18.97
N ASN A 185 -12.82 -17.05 18.39
CA ASN A 185 -12.35 -18.38 17.95
C ASN A 185 -10.88 -18.57 18.30
N PRO A 186 -10.55 -19.21 19.46
CA PRO A 186 -9.16 -19.45 19.85
C PRO A 186 -8.35 -20.29 18.86
N ASP A 187 -9.02 -21.16 18.09
CA ASP A 187 -8.39 -22.05 17.09
C ASP A 187 -8.27 -21.42 15.70
N LEU A 188 -8.56 -20.10 15.59
CA LEU A 188 -8.48 -19.39 14.32
C LEU A 188 -7.09 -19.54 13.68
N ASN A 189 -7.07 -19.93 12.40
CA ASN A 189 -5.89 -19.81 11.57
C ASN A 189 -6.06 -18.66 10.59
N MET A 190 -5.38 -17.55 10.88
CA MET A 190 -5.50 -16.32 10.09
C MET A 190 -5.15 -16.53 8.59
N TRP A 191 -4.20 -17.41 8.27
CA TRP A 191 -3.78 -17.66 6.89
C TRP A 191 -4.88 -18.37 6.10
N LEU A 192 -5.50 -19.40 6.68
CA LEU A 192 -6.62 -20.11 6.05
C LEU A 192 -7.84 -19.20 5.90
N THR A 193 -8.12 -18.35 6.90
CA THR A 193 -9.22 -17.39 6.85
C THR A 193 -8.96 -16.27 5.82
N ALA A 194 -7.70 -15.85 5.63
CA ALA A 194 -7.31 -14.82 4.66
C ALA A 194 -7.31 -15.33 3.22
N GLU A 195 -7.01 -16.60 3.00
CA GLU A 195 -6.80 -17.20 1.66
C GLU A 195 -7.90 -16.85 0.65
N PRO A 196 -9.22 -17.04 0.93
CA PRO A 196 -10.26 -16.79 -0.07
C PRO A 196 -10.32 -15.32 -0.51
N VAL A 197 -10.02 -14.38 0.38
CA VAL A 197 -10.02 -12.95 0.06
C VAL A 197 -8.81 -12.61 -0.83
N VAL A 198 -7.63 -13.05 -0.43
CA VAL A 198 -6.38 -12.78 -1.15
C VAL A 198 -6.40 -13.43 -2.54
N ARG A 199 -6.78 -14.73 -2.61
CA ARG A 199 -6.89 -15.48 -3.87
C ARG A 199 -7.86 -14.81 -4.84
N SER A 200 -9.08 -14.53 -4.40
CA SER A 200 -10.10 -13.87 -5.23
C SER A 200 -9.65 -12.49 -5.74
N TRP A 201 -8.88 -11.75 -4.98
CA TRP A 201 -8.37 -10.45 -5.40
C TRP A 201 -7.24 -10.60 -6.43
N ILE A 202 -6.29 -11.53 -6.20
CA ILE A 202 -5.18 -11.84 -7.12
C ILE A 202 -5.73 -12.32 -8.47
N GLU A 203 -6.69 -13.24 -8.45
CA GLU A 203 -7.32 -13.77 -9.68
C GLU A 203 -8.01 -12.68 -10.49
N ARG A 204 -8.67 -11.72 -9.83
CA ARG A 204 -9.29 -10.58 -10.50
C ARG A 204 -8.28 -9.61 -11.08
N LYS A 205 -7.21 -9.28 -10.35
CA LYS A 205 -6.22 -8.27 -10.77
C LYS A 205 -5.19 -8.82 -11.76
N LEU A 206 -4.66 -10.01 -11.53
CA LEU A 206 -3.61 -10.63 -12.35
C LEU A 206 -4.16 -11.66 -13.34
N GLY A 207 -5.42 -12.03 -13.24
CA GLY A 207 -6.09 -12.93 -14.18
C GLY A 207 -6.34 -12.26 -15.54
N PRO A 208 -6.86 -13.05 -16.51
CA PRO A 208 -7.13 -12.54 -17.86
C PRO A 208 -8.05 -11.31 -17.88
N VAL A 209 -9.03 -11.26 -16.99
CA VAL A 209 -9.99 -10.14 -16.89
C VAL A 209 -9.29 -8.86 -16.39
N GLY A 210 -8.47 -8.97 -15.34
CA GLY A 210 -7.73 -7.81 -14.83
C GLY A 210 -6.75 -7.23 -15.85
N ARG A 211 -6.09 -8.08 -16.64
CA ARG A 211 -5.21 -7.64 -17.73
C ARG A 211 -5.95 -6.88 -18.83
N ILE A 212 -7.19 -7.26 -19.11
CA ILE A 212 -8.05 -6.56 -20.09
C ILE A 212 -8.50 -5.21 -19.51
N GLU A 213 -8.88 -5.15 -18.25
CA GLU A 213 -9.26 -3.90 -17.58
C GLU A 213 -8.11 -2.90 -17.51
N ASP A 214 -6.91 -3.37 -17.17
CA ASP A 214 -5.70 -2.52 -17.13
C ASP A 214 -5.29 -2.05 -18.53
N ALA A 215 -5.40 -2.91 -19.56
CA ALA A 215 -5.16 -2.55 -20.94
C ALA A 215 -6.19 -1.52 -21.44
N ALA A 216 -7.48 -1.73 -21.16
CA ALA A 216 -8.56 -0.81 -21.52
C ALA A 216 -8.40 0.55 -20.81
N GLY A 217 -8.05 0.54 -19.52
CA GLY A 217 -7.77 1.75 -18.75
C GLY A 217 -6.54 2.51 -19.27
N THR A 218 -5.52 1.81 -19.75
CA THR A 218 -4.33 2.41 -20.38
C THR A 218 -4.66 3.00 -21.74
N ILE A 219 -5.41 2.28 -22.58
CA ILE A 219 -5.90 2.78 -23.88
C ILE A 219 -6.79 3.99 -23.67
N GLY A 220 -7.69 3.98 -22.70
CA GLY A 220 -8.55 5.13 -22.35
C GLY A 220 -7.75 6.37 -21.94
N ARG A 221 -6.71 6.20 -21.11
CA ARG A 221 -5.83 7.31 -20.70
C ARG A 221 -5.02 7.85 -21.86
N VAL A 222 -4.49 6.99 -22.73
CA VAL A 222 -3.77 7.40 -23.94
C VAL A 222 -4.72 8.13 -24.90
N ALA A 223 -5.93 7.61 -25.12
CA ALA A 223 -6.94 8.25 -25.97
C ALA A 223 -7.37 9.62 -25.45
N LEU A 224 -7.52 9.79 -24.12
CA LEU A 224 -7.84 11.08 -23.51
C LEU A 224 -6.66 12.06 -23.55
N GLY A 225 -5.41 11.59 -23.56
CA GLY A 225 -4.20 12.41 -23.67
C GLY A 225 -3.81 12.78 -25.11
N LEU A 226 -4.29 12.04 -26.10
CA LEU A 226 -3.99 12.27 -27.52
C LEU A 226 -4.29 13.71 -28.01
N PRO A 227 -5.44 14.34 -27.65
CA PRO A 227 -5.70 15.73 -28.09
C PRO A 227 -4.66 16.72 -27.56
N ALA A 228 -4.23 16.60 -26.31
CA ALA A 228 -3.22 17.47 -25.73
C ALA A 228 -1.84 17.23 -26.36
N MET A 229 -1.46 15.99 -26.62
CA MET A 229 -0.21 15.67 -27.31
C MET A 229 -0.18 16.16 -28.76
N LEU A 230 -1.32 16.11 -29.47
CA LEU A 230 -1.43 16.65 -30.83
C LEU A 230 -1.35 18.17 -30.84
N ASP A 231 -1.95 18.85 -29.87
CA ASP A 231 -1.88 20.29 -29.72
C ASP A 231 -0.45 20.76 -29.40
N ASP A 232 0.25 20.06 -28.51
CA ASP A 232 1.65 20.34 -28.20
C ASP A 232 2.58 20.04 -29.39
N ALA A 233 2.32 18.97 -30.14
CA ALA A 233 3.07 18.65 -31.35
C ALA A 233 2.82 19.72 -32.48
N GLN A 234 1.59 20.21 -32.62
CA GLN A 234 1.28 21.30 -33.56
C GLN A 234 1.95 22.61 -33.14
N LYS A 235 1.98 22.94 -31.86
CA LYS A 235 2.71 24.12 -31.34
C LYS A 235 4.21 23.98 -31.57
N ALA A 236 4.80 22.84 -31.32
CA ALA A 236 6.21 22.58 -31.60
C ALA A 236 6.53 22.68 -33.10
N ALA A 237 5.68 22.10 -33.95
CA ALA A 237 5.83 22.19 -35.43
C ALA A 237 5.71 23.63 -35.95
N SER A 238 4.77 24.40 -35.40
CA SER A 238 4.62 25.83 -35.78
C SER A 238 5.82 26.70 -35.35
N LEU A 239 6.37 26.42 -34.17
CA LEU A 239 7.61 27.05 -33.68
C LEU A 239 8.80 26.71 -34.58
N LEU A 240 8.97 25.43 -34.93
CA LEU A 240 10.04 25.00 -35.84
C LEU A 240 9.89 25.58 -37.25
N ALA A 241 8.67 25.64 -37.78
CA ALA A 241 8.39 26.27 -39.06
C ALA A 241 8.68 27.79 -39.04
N GLY A 242 8.32 28.47 -37.97
CA GLY A 242 8.67 29.88 -37.74
C GLY A 242 10.18 30.11 -37.65
N MET A 243 10.91 29.20 -37.00
CA MET A 243 12.37 29.24 -36.93
C MET A 243 13.03 29.01 -38.30
N ALA A 244 12.51 28.08 -39.10
CA ALA A 244 13.01 27.82 -40.46
C ALA A 244 12.77 28.98 -41.40
N GLN A 245 11.64 29.71 -41.31
CA GLN A 245 11.32 30.88 -42.11
C GLN A 245 12.10 32.14 -41.70
N SER A 246 12.47 32.25 -40.41
CA SER A 246 13.21 33.40 -39.89
C SER A 246 14.75 33.28 -39.97
N GLY A 247 15.26 32.17 -40.53
CA GLY A 247 16.70 31.97 -40.75
C GLY A 247 17.51 31.68 -39.47
N GLY A 248 16.86 31.24 -38.38
CA GLY A 248 17.51 30.81 -37.12
C GLY A 248 16.77 31.27 -35.87
N LEU A 249 17.31 30.89 -34.71
CA LEU A 249 16.80 31.29 -33.39
C LEU A 249 16.93 32.80 -33.20
N ARG A 250 15.82 33.52 -33.17
CA ARG A 250 15.78 34.87 -32.59
C ARG A 250 15.65 34.76 -31.09
N LEU A 251 16.77 34.95 -30.42
CA LEU A 251 16.77 35.14 -28.97
C LEU A 251 16.22 36.53 -28.66
N ASP A 252 15.37 36.64 -27.66
CA ASP A 252 14.93 37.93 -27.17
C ASP A 252 16.11 38.73 -26.57
N ALA A 253 15.92 40.04 -26.39
CA ALA A 253 16.98 40.90 -25.89
C ALA A 253 17.47 40.55 -24.49
N GLU A 254 16.61 39.94 -23.67
CA GLU A 254 16.92 39.53 -22.30
C GLU A 254 17.80 38.27 -22.28
N THR A 255 17.42 37.24 -23.05
CA THR A 255 18.21 36.01 -23.22
C THR A 255 19.56 36.27 -23.87
N THR A 256 19.62 37.22 -24.83
CA THR A 256 20.87 37.62 -25.47
C THR A 256 21.79 38.34 -24.47
N ALA A 257 21.23 39.18 -23.60
CA ALA A 257 21.97 39.87 -22.56
C ALA A 257 22.48 38.91 -21.45
N GLU A 258 21.71 37.88 -21.11
CA GLU A 258 22.13 36.87 -20.15
C GLU A 258 23.27 35.99 -20.69
N LEU A 259 23.17 35.56 -21.96
CA LEU A 259 24.24 34.81 -22.65
C LEU A 259 25.53 35.62 -22.74
N ALA A 260 25.42 36.93 -23.06
CA ALA A 260 26.56 37.81 -23.11
C ALA A 260 27.22 38.01 -21.73
N ARG A 261 26.43 38.09 -20.66
CA ARG A 261 26.96 38.14 -19.26
C ARG A 261 27.64 36.85 -18.84
N ALA A 262 27.05 35.68 -19.20
CA ALA A 262 27.62 34.40 -18.93
C ALA A 262 28.97 34.16 -19.65
N GLN A 263 29.08 34.62 -20.90
CA GLN A 263 30.33 34.55 -21.67
C GLN A 263 31.39 35.52 -21.15
N ALA A 264 31.02 36.70 -20.68
CA ALA A 264 31.95 37.67 -20.09
C ALA A 264 32.53 37.16 -18.76
N GLY A 265 31.70 36.44 -17.94
CA GLY A 265 32.15 35.79 -16.71
C GLY A 265 33.22 34.70 -16.94
N HIS A 266 33.08 33.91 -17.99
CA HIS A 266 34.07 32.85 -18.33
C HIS A 266 35.38 33.41 -18.91
N GLY A 267 35.36 34.63 -19.47
CA GLY A 267 36.55 35.29 -20.04
C GLY A 267 37.50 35.87 -18.96
N LEU A 268 36.97 36.21 -17.79
CA LEU A 268 37.77 36.75 -16.67
C LEU A 268 38.50 35.68 -15.91
N ASP A 269 37.93 34.47 -15.77
CA ASP A 269 38.57 33.34 -15.08
C ASP A 269 39.78 32.76 -15.86
N ARG A 270 39.75 32.85 -17.21
CA ARG A 270 40.90 32.42 -18.04
C ARG A 270 42.08 33.37 -18.00
N LYS A 271 41.87 34.66 -17.64
CA LYS A 271 42.98 35.62 -17.53
C LYS A 271 43.64 35.56 -16.14
N SER A 272 42.91 35.21 -15.10
CA SER A 272 43.49 35.09 -13.76
C SER A 272 44.39 33.83 -13.61
N THR A 273 44.10 32.77 -14.37
CA THR A 273 44.88 31.52 -14.35
C THR A 273 46.17 31.60 -15.11
N ARG A 274 46.38 32.60 -16.01
CA ARG A 274 47.64 32.78 -16.73
C ARG A 274 48.64 33.71 -16.05
N LEU A 275 48.22 34.46 -15.00
CA LEU A 275 49.12 35.33 -14.25
C LEU A 275 49.74 34.73 -13.00
N ASN A 276 49.34 33.47 -12.64
CA ASN A 276 49.89 32.78 -11.48
C ASN A 276 50.86 31.62 -11.83
N SER A 277 51.34 31.52 -13.06
CA SER A 277 52.32 30.49 -13.52
C SER A 277 53.68 31.05 -13.95
N SER A 278 54.05 32.23 -13.47
CA SER A 278 55.38 32.77 -13.62
C SER A 278 55.87 33.44 -12.32
N HIS A 279 56.26 32.57 -11.39
CA HIS A 279 57.33 32.82 -10.40
C HIS A 279 57.85 31.46 -9.90
#